data_f79a9f842da6407a6640dca6e9a65d0b
#
_entry.id   f79a9f842da6407a6640dca6e9a65d0b
#
_cell.length_a   1.000
_cell.length_b   1.000
_cell.length_c   1.000
_cell.angle_alpha   90.00
_cell.angle_beta   90.00
_cell.angle_gamma   90.00
#
_symmetry.space_group_name_H-M   'P 1'
#
loop_
_entity.id
_entity.type
_entity.pdbx_description
1 polymer ?
#
loop_
_entity_poly.entity_id
_entity_poly.type
_entity_poly.pdbx_seq_one_letter_code
_entity_poly.pdbx_strand_id
1 'polypeptide(L)'
;MSNTTPVSARARIDAILDDNSFVEIGAGVKARATDFNITKNAAPSDGVITGYGVINGNLVYVYSQDAAVMNGTVGEMHAKKIEGIYDMALKMGAPVIGLIDCAGIRLQEATDALDAFGKIYRKMSDASGVIPQITAVYGNCGGGLAVLAGLSDFTFMEEKTGHLFVNSPNALAGNYAEKLDTSSAKFQAEAGVVDFTGDEETIANGIRQLVSILPANNETEAFADCEDDLNRVCADMAAEIADPALALSDISDDNLFVEVKAEFAKEMVTGFIQVDGSTIGAVANRTALFDENGEKSADFDAVLTVDGAYKAADFINFCDAYDIPVLSLTNVRGYAADVRSEKSIAKAVAKLTYAFANANVPKVNVITGEAYGSAYVTMNSKAQIGRAHV
;
A
#
# COMPACT_ATOMS: atom_id res chain seq x y z
N MET A 1 26.30 -11.41 -15.40
CA MET A 1 26.03 -10.70 -14.14
C MET A 1 26.30 -9.23 -14.41
N SER A 2 25.28 -8.43 -14.64
CA SER A 2 25.42 -6.98 -14.80
C SER A 2 25.76 -6.41 -13.42
N ASN A 3 26.94 -5.80 -13.29
CA ASN A 3 27.33 -5.01 -12.12
C ASN A 3 26.50 -3.69 -12.12
N THR A 4 25.23 -3.78 -11.79
CA THR A 4 24.46 -2.58 -11.43
C THR A 4 24.86 -2.21 -10.00
N THR A 5 25.52 -1.08 -9.84
CA THR A 5 25.80 -0.51 -8.52
C THR A 5 24.45 -0.26 -7.83
N PRO A 6 24.24 -0.68 -6.58
CA PRO A 6 22.99 -0.41 -5.86
C PRO A 6 22.71 1.10 -5.86
N VAL A 7 21.46 1.47 -6.14
CA VAL A 7 21.03 2.88 -6.09
C VAL A 7 21.14 3.37 -4.64
N SER A 8 21.70 4.56 -4.45
CA SER A 8 21.90 5.09 -3.10
C SER A 8 20.59 5.55 -2.45
N ALA A 9 20.54 5.56 -1.12
CA ALA A 9 19.39 6.06 -0.36
C ALA A 9 18.98 7.49 -0.78
N ARG A 10 19.95 8.34 -1.13
CA ARG A 10 19.69 9.69 -1.63
C ARG A 10 19.10 9.69 -3.04
N ALA A 11 19.61 8.87 -3.93
CA ALA A 11 19.10 8.80 -5.30
C ALA A 11 17.65 8.27 -5.34
N ARG A 12 17.25 7.38 -4.42
CA ARG A 12 15.87 6.93 -4.28
C ARG A 12 14.93 8.08 -3.87
N ILE A 13 15.38 8.97 -2.97
CA ILE A 13 14.64 10.18 -2.61
C ILE A 13 14.49 11.10 -3.83
N ASP A 14 15.59 11.35 -4.53
CA ASP A 14 15.61 12.25 -5.69
C ASP A 14 14.75 11.70 -6.87
N ALA A 15 14.56 10.37 -6.96
CA ALA A 15 13.70 9.74 -7.97
C ALA A 15 12.20 9.95 -7.73
N ILE A 16 11.76 10.06 -6.47
CA ILE A 16 10.35 10.23 -6.14
C ILE A 16 9.93 11.70 -6.01
N LEU A 17 10.86 12.61 -5.68
CA LEU A 17 10.56 14.03 -5.47
C LEU A 17 10.75 14.86 -6.74
N ASP A 18 10.13 16.01 -6.76
CA ASP A 18 10.33 17.01 -7.82
C ASP A 18 11.75 17.61 -7.72
N ASP A 19 12.30 17.96 -8.87
CA ASP A 19 13.67 18.47 -8.98
C ASP A 19 13.96 19.61 -7.98
N ASN A 20 15.06 19.46 -7.25
CA ASN A 20 15.56 20.45 -6.27
C ASN A 20 14.58 20.77 -5.12
N SER A 21 13.55 19.97 -4.88
CA SER A 21 12.58 20.20 -3.80
C SER A 21 13.01 19.62 -2.45
N PHE A 22 13.96 18.69 -2.42
CA PHE A 22 14.35 18.01 -1.18
C PHE A 22 15.10 18.89 -0.20
N VAL A 23 14.59 18.97 1.02
CA VAL A 23 15.24 19.61 2.16
C VAL A 23 15.55 18.55 3.21
N GLU A 24 16.84 18.26 3.40
CA GLU A 24 17.30 17.27 4.36
C GLU A 24 17.22 17.79 5.81
N ILE A 25 16.67 16.98 6.71
CA ILE A 25 16.57 17.24 8.14
C ILE A 25 17.47 16.25 8.88
N GLY A 26 18.27 16.75 9.82
CA GLY A 26 19.11 15.89 10.65
C GLY A 26 20.35 15.31 9.95
N ALA A 27 20.84 15.96 8.88
CA ALA A 27 22.06 15.54 8.18
C ALA A 27 23.30 15.45 9.10
N GLY A 28 23.39 16.32 10.11
CA GLY A 28 24.49 16.33 11.10
C GLY A 28 24.34 15.32 12.23
N VAL A 29 23.23 14.59 12.33
CA VAL A 29 23.00 13.58 13.36
C VAL A 29 23.93 12.39 13.11
N LYS A 30 24.50 11.85 14.18
CA LYS A 30 25.38 10.68 14.13
C LYS A 30 24.90 9.62 15.12
N ALA A 31 25.29 8.38 14.91
CA ALA A 31 25.04 7.30 15.84
C ALA A 31 25.56 7.64 17.23
N ARG A 32 24.87 7.17 18.24
CA ARG A 32 25.33 7.25 19.63
C ARG A 32 26.60 6.41 19.82
N ALA A 33 27.59 6.95 20.54
CA ALA A 33 28.75 6.16 20.95
C ALA A 33 28.30 5.12 22.01
N THR A 34 28.71 3.86 21.82
CA THR A 34 28.45 2.77 22.76
C THR A 34 29.75 2.12 23.19
N ASP A 35 29.71 1.32 24.26
CA ASP A 35 30.84 0.55 24.76
C ASP A 35 31.28 -0.56 23.78
N PHE A 36 30.49 -0.82 22.75
CA PHE A 36 30.76 -1.80 21.69
C PHE A 36 31.46 -1.23 20.46
N ASN A 37 32.28 -0.17 20.63
CA ASN A 37 33.15 0.43 19.60
C ASN A 37 32.43 1.05 18.39
N ILE A 38 31.19 1.55 18.52
CA ILE A 38 30.65 2.48 17.55
C ILE A 38 31.42 3.81 17.71
N THR A 39 32.33 4.08 16.77
CA THR A 39 33.06 5.35 16.77
C THR A 39 32.13 6.44 16.26
N LYS A 40 32.24 7.67 16.82
CA LYS A 40 31.43 8.85 16.44
C LYS A 40 31.40 9.17 14.94
N ASN A 41 32.33 8.65 14.15
CA ASN A 41 32.45 8.90 12.72
C ASN A 41 31.98 7.74 11.84
N ALA A 42 31.62 6.59 12.43
CA ALA A 42 31.35 5.37 11.68
C ALA A 42 29.95 5.33 11.04
N ALA A 43 29.01 6.20 11.45
CA ALA A 43 27.64 6.19 10.97
C ALA A 43 27.16 7.63 10.66
N PRO A 44 27.53 8.18 9.49
CA PRO A 44 27.00 9.48 9.06
C PRO A 44 25.47 9.39 8.93
N SER A 45 24.78 10.45 9.36
CA SER A 45 23.32 10.55 9.37
C SER A 45 22.61 9.39 10.09
N ASP A 46 23.35 8.61 10.86
CA ASP A 46 22.95 7.36 11.52
C ASP A 46 22.27 6.33 10.60
N GLY A 47 22.70 6.25 9.33
CA GLY A 47 22.21 5.27 8.35
C GLY A 47 20.76 5.52 7.87
N VAL A 48 20.24 6.72 8.04
CA VAL A 48 18.95 7.13 7.46
C VAL A 48 18.99 8.60 7.04
N ILE A 49 18.58 8.86 5.80
CA ILE A 49 18.37 10.22 5.27
C ILE A 49 16.92 10.58 5.52
N THR A 50 16.65 11.73 6.09
CA THR A 50 15.31 12.19 6.44
C THR A 50 15.10 13.62 5.99
N GLY A 51 13.89 13.95 5.55
CA GLY A 51 13.57 15.30 5.10
C GLY A 51 12.17 15.42 4.55
N TYR A 52 11.94 16.47 3.81
CA TYR A 52 10.69 16.70 3.10
C TYR A 52 10.98 17.25 1.70
N GLY A 53 10.00 17.15 0.83
CA GLY A 53 10.01 17.69 -0.52
C GLY A 53 8.61 17.74 -1.07
N VAL A 54 8.49 17.86 -2.38
CA VAL A 54 7.20 17.84 -3.05
C VAL A 54 7.17 16.78 -4.15
N ILE A 55 5.98 16.25 -4.40
CA ILE A 55 5.66 15.36 -5.52
C ILE A 55 4.52 16.00 -6.29
N ASN A 56 4.75 16.41 -7.52
CA ASN A 56 3.76 17.13 -8.34
C ASN A 56 3.10 18.30 -7.57
N GLY A 57 3.93 19.04 -6.79
CA GLY A 57 3.49 20.15 -5.95
C GLY A 57 2.92 19.78 -4.57
N ASN A 58 2.66 18.50 -4.28
CA ASN A 58 2.15 18.04 -2.99
C ASN A 58 3.29 17.84 -2.00
N LEU A 59 3.18 18.45 -0.81
CA LEU A 59 4.16 18.27 0.27
C LEU A 59 4.16 16.82 0.75
N VAL A 60 5.35 16.24 0.87
CA VAL A 60 5.55 14.90 1.46
C VAL A 60 6.76 14.90 2.40
N TYR A 61 6.72 14.06 3.40
CA TYR A 61 7.85 13.75 4.26
C TYR A 61 8.43 12.40 3.89
N VAL A 62 9.76 12.30 3.89
CA VAL A 62 10.45 11.10 3.42
C VAL A 62 11.58 10.70 4.35
N TYR A 63 11.75 9.40 4.55
CA TYR A 63 12.97 8.82 5.10
C TYR A 63 13.45 7.68 4.22
N SER A 64 14.78 7.59 4.02
CA SER A 64 15.41 6.54 3.23
C SER A 64 16.55 5.92 4.01
N GLN A 65 16.50 4.62 4.22
CA GLN A 65 17.53 3.87 4.93
C GLN A 65 18.72 3.62 4.00
N ASP A 66 19.92 3.82 4.52
CA ASP A 66 21.16 3.67 3.79
C ASP A 66 21.91 2.41 4.23
N ALA A 67 21.77 1.34 3.46
CA ALA A 67 22.45 0.09 3.71
C ALA A 67 23.98 0.19 3.65
N ALA A 68 24.55 1.23 3.01
CA ALA A 68 25.99 1.48 3.01
C ALA A 68 26.51 1.93 4.38
N VAL A 69 25.63 2.42 5.26
CA VAL A 69 25.98 2.86 6.61
C VAL A 69 25.44 1.87 7.64
N MET A 70 26.30 1.05 8.23
CA MET A 70 25.96 0.01 9.22
C MET A 70 24.81 -0.90 8.76
N ASN A 71 24.72 -1.22 7.47
CA ASN A 71 23.65 -1.97 6.83
C ASN A 71 22.24 -1.38 7.07
N GLY A 72 22.14 -0.07 7.20
CA GLY A 72 20.86 0.63 7.47
C GLY A 72 20.22 0.28 8.82
N THR A 73 20.95 -0.36 9.74
CA THR A 73 20.38 -0.86 11.00
C THR A 73 19.83 0.26 11.88
N VAL A 74 18.66 0.00 12.47
CA VAL A 74 17.95 0.96 13.32
C VAL A 74 18.59 1.02 14.71
N GLY A 75 19.14 2.18 15.03
CA GLY A 75 19.60 2.57 16.37
C GLY A 75 18.73 3.70 16.94
N GLU A 76 19.10 4.19 18.13
CA GLU A 76 18.34 5.23 18.83
C GLU A 76 18.21 6.51 18.00
N MET A 77 19.31 7.01 17.43
CA MET A 77 19.30 8.27 16.68
C MET A 77 18.66 8.10 15.31
N HIS A 78 18.83 6.93 14.67
CA HIS A 78 18.11 6.55 13.47
C HIS A 78 16.59 6.65 13.67
N ALA A 79 16.07 6.01 14.72
CA ALA A 79 14.65 6.05 15.04
C ALA A 79 14.16 7.46 15.40
N LYS A 80 14.93 8.23 16.20
CA LYS A 80 14.57 9.62 16.52
C LYS A 80 14.43 10.51 15.29
N LYS A 81 15.22 10.28 14.25
CA LYS A 81 15.07 11.00 12.98
C LYS A 81 13.74 10.66 12.31
N ILE A 82 13.38 9.36 12.24
CA ILE A 82 12.10 8.91 11.69
C ILE A 82 10.93 9.43 12.54
N GLU A 83 10.99 9.33 13.87
CA GLU A 83 9.99 9.91 14.78
C GLU A 83 9.77 11.41 14.52
N GLY A 84 10.87 12.16 14.34
CA GLY A 84 10.81 13.58 14.03
C GLY A 84 10.13 13.90 12.69
N ILE A 85 10.29 13.03 11.68
CA ILE A 85 9.58 13.15 10.41
C ILE A 85 8.08 12.94 10.61
N TYR A 86 7.66 11.92 11.35
CA TYR A 86 6.24 11.69 11.66
C TYR A 86 5.62 12.85 12.44
N ASP A 87 6.36 13.41 13.43
CA ASP A 87 5.88 14.57 14.20
C ASP A 87 5.64 15.80 13.33
N MET A 88 6.51 16.04 12.35
CA MET A 88 6.35 17.14 11.41
C MET A 88 5.24 16.88 10.40
N ALA A 89 5.18 15.66 9.84
CA ALA A 89 4.16 15.24 8.88
C ALA A 89 2.75 15.36 9.48
N LEU A 90 2.54 14.86 10.70
CA LEU A 90 1.27 14.98 11.42
C LEU A 90 0.85 16.43 11.67
N LYS A 91 1.81 17.32 11.97
CA LYS A 91 1.52 18.76 12.17
C LYS A 91 1.15 19.47 10.87
N MET A 92 1.73 19.03 9.76
CA MET A 92 1.51 19.63 8.45
C MET A 92 0.35 18.98 7.69
N GLY A 93 -0.14 17.82 8.15
CA GLY A 93 -1.14 17.03 7.45
C GLY A 93 -0.62 16.56 6.09
N ALA A 94 0.56 15.95 6.05
CA ALA A 94 1.21 15.54 4.81
C ALA A 94 1.64 14.06 4.86
N PRO A 95 1.62 13.32 3.74
CA PRO A 95 2.00 11.92 3.68
C PRO A 95 3.44 11.66 4.14
N VAL A 96 3.69 10.44 4.66
CA VAL A 96 5.04 9.94 4.95
C VAL A 96 5.39 8.80 4.02
N ILE A 97 6.58 8.88 3.41
CA ILE A 97 7.13 7.85 2.51
C ILE A 97 8.39 7.27 3.15
N GLY A 98 8.38 5.96 3.41
CA GLY A 98 9.52 5.21 3.93
C GLY A 98 10.18 4.35 2.87
N LEU A 99 11.47 4.58 2.59
CA LEU A 99 12.26 3.81 1.63
C LEU A 99 13.18 2.88 2.41
N ILE A 100 12.87 1.58 2.42
CA ILE A 100 13.43 0.60 3.32
C ILE A 100 14.56 -0.20 2.65
N ASP A 101 15.72 -0.18 3.29
CA ASP A 101 16.84 -1.06 2.99
C ASP A 101 17.67 -1.25 4.27
N CYS A 102 17.29 -2.22 5.11
CA CYS A 102 17.74 -2.29 6.48
C CYS A 102 17.90 -3.74 6.96
N ALA A 103 19.05 -4.03 7.55
CA ALA A 103 19.31 -5.35 8.12
C ALA A 103 18.65 -5.62 9.50
N GLY A 104 17.82 -4.69 9.99
CA GLY A 104 17.09 -4.86 11.23
C GLY A 104 17.56 -3.95 12.37
N ILE A 105 17.41 -4.41 13.60
CA ILE A 105 17.79 -3.66 14.81
C ILE A 105 19.33 -3.61 15.00
N ARG A 106 19.84 -2.48 15.49
CA ARG A 106 21.26 -2.30 15.81
C ARG A 106 21.59 -2.97 17.14
N LEU A 107 22.16 -4.17 17.09
CA LEU A 107 22.46 -4.98 18.28
C LEU A 107 23.43 -4.32 19.26
N GLN A 108 24.33 -3.45 18.77
CA GLN A 108 25.30 -2.72 19.60
C GLN A 108 24.66 -1.69 20.54
N GLU A 109 23.40 -1.32 20.30
CA GLU A 109 22.65 -0.40 21.16
C GLU A 109 21.63 -1.13 22.06
N ALA A 110 21.58 -2.46 21.97
CA ALA A 110 20.79 -3.35 22.84
C ALA A 110 19.34 -2.88 23.06
N THR A 111 18.94 -2.71 24.32
CA THR A 111 17.58 -2.32 24.72
C THR A 111 17.16 -0.93 24.24
N ASP A 112 18.10 -0.02 24.03
CA ASP A 112 17.79 1.34 23.56
C ASP A 112 17.36 1.34 22.09
N ALA A 113 17.98 0.48 21.26
CA ALA A 113 17.53 0.29 19.89
C ALA A 113 16.17 -0.41 19.83
N LEU A 114 15.88 -1.33 20.75
CA LEU A 114 14.58 -1.99 20.83
C LEU A 114 13.47 -1.01 21.24
N ASP A 115 13.70 -0.16 22.23
CA ASP A 115 12.78 0.91 22.63
C ASP A 115 12.52 1.89 21.49
N ALA A 116 13.60 2.31 20.82
CA ALA A 116 13.54 3.19 19.66
C ALA A 116 12.69 2.60 18.52
N PHE A 117 12.82 1.30 18.27
CA PHE A 117 12.02 0.59 17.28
C PHE A 117 10.52 0.64 17.62
N GLY A 118 10.19 0.38 18.89
CA GLY A 118 8.81 0.46 19.39
C GLY A 118 8.21 1.87 19.26
N LYS A 119 9.03 2.92 19.37
CA LYS A 119 8.58 4.30 19.17
C LYS A 119 8.20 4.60 17.71
N ILE A 120 8.93 4.03 16.72
CA ILE A 120 8.52 4.13 15.31
C ILE A 120 7.14 3.49 15.11
N TYR A 121 6.92 2.27 15.65
CA TYR A 121 5.60 1.62 15.56
C TYR A 121 4.49 2.48 16.12
N ARG A 122 4.74 3.11 17.29
CA ARG A 122 3.77 4.00 17.89
C ARG A 122 3.46 5.19 16.98
N LYS A 123 4.48 5.85 16.41
CA LYS A 123 4.28 7.00 15.51
C LYS A 123 3.48 6.63 14.25
N MET A 124 3.78 5.48 13.66
CA MET A 124 3.01 4.97 12.53
C MET A 124 1.56 4.67 12.91
N SER A 125 1.33 4.09 14.10
CA SER A 125 -0.02 3.85 14.60
C SER A 125 -0.79 5.14 14.90
N ASP A 126 -0.11 6.16 15.46
CA ASP A 126 -0.70 7.48 15.71
C ASP A 126 -1.04 8.21 14.39
N ALA A 127 -0.33 7.92 13.31
CA ALA A 127 -0.54 8.49 11.97
C ALA A 127 -1.60 7.77 11.13
N SER A 128 -1.93 6.52 11.47
CA SER A 128 -2.90 5.70 10.74
C SER A 128 -4.27 6.37 10.69
N GLY A 129 -4.84 6.51 9.48
CA GLY A 129 -6.10 7.19 9.23
C GLY A 129 -6.05 8.72 9.41
N VAL A 130 -4.87 9.30 9.62
CA VAL A 130 -4.67 10.76 9.72
C VAL A 130 -3.91 11.29 8.52
N ILE A 131 -2.80 10.67 8.16
CA ILE A 131 -1.98 10.98 6.98
C ILE A 131 -1.62 9.67 6.26
N PRO A 132 -1.60 9.64 4.91
CA PRO A 132 -1.20 8.46 4.15
C PRO A 132 0.24 8.05 4.45
N GLN A 133 0.45 6.74 4.61
CA GLN A 133 1.74 6.15 4.89
C GLN A 133 2.10 5.15 3.78
N ILE A 134 3.18 5.44 3.06
CA ILE A 134 3.67 4.63 1.95
C ILE A 134 5.03 4.04 2.32
N THR A 135 5.20 2.74 2.18
CA THR A 135 6.49 2.06 2.37
C THR A 135 6.94 1.44 1.06
N ALA A 136 8.21 1.63 0.70
CA ALA A 136 8.83 0.96 -0.45
C ALA A 136 10.05 0.17 0.00
N VAL A 137 10.05 -1.13 -0.27
CA VAL A 137 11.10 -2.08 0.11
C VAL A 137 12.05 -2.30 -1.06
N TYR A 138 13.27 -1.77 -0.96
CA TYR A 138 14.30 -1.89 -2.00
C TYR A 138 15.38 -2.92 -1.67
N GLY A 139 15.49 -3.31 -0.42
CA GLY A 139 16.47 -4.28 0.05
C GLY A 139 15.88 -5.12 1.18
N ASN A 140 16.64 -5.32 2.24
CA ASN A 140 16.16 -6.13 3.35
C ASN A 140 15.13 -5.38 4.22
N CYS A 141 14.02 -6.06 4.50
CA CYS A 141 12.97 -5.63 5.41
C CYS A 141 12.56 -6.83 6.29
N GLY A 142 13.46 -7.22 7.22
CA GLY A 142 13.32 -8.44 8.00
C GLY A 142 12.90 -8.23 9.45
N GLY A 143 12.24 -9.22 10.02
CA GLY A 143 11.85 -9.23 11.43
C GLY A 143 10.88 -8.11 11.78
N GLY A 144 11.24 -7.26 12.74
CA GLY A 144 10.41 -6.12 13.14
C GLY A 144 10.16 -5.09 12.05
N LEU A 145 11.05 -4.97 11.03
CA LEU A 145 10.80 -4.07 9.89
C LEU A 145 9.60 -4.50 9.06
N ALA A 146 9.34 -5.79 8.94
CA ALA A 146 8.15 -6.28 8.25
C ALA A 146 6.84 -5.78 8.90
N VAL A 147 6.88 -5.49 10.19
CA VAL A 147 5.74 -4.87 10.90
C VAL A 147 5.54 -3.42 10.47
N LEU A 148 6.62 -2.67 10.15
CA LEU A 148 6.51 -1.31 9.60
C LEU A 148 5.77 -1.33 8.25
N ALA A 149 6.15 -2.26 7.35
CA ALA A 149 5.44 -2.45 6.09
C ALA A 149 3.95 -2.79 6.32
N GLY A 150 3.65 -3.65 7.30
CA GLY A 150 2.28 -4.00 7.66
C GLY A 150 1.48 -2.91 8.36
N LEU A 151 2.13 -1.86 8.89
CA LEU A 151 1.48 -0.67 9.47
C LEU A 151 1.24 0.43 8.45
N SER A 152 1.86 0.35 7.27
CA SER A 152 1.66 1.31 6.18
C SER A 152 0.34 1.07 5.47
N ASP A 153 -0.21 2.12 4.88
CA ASP A 153 -1.42 2.03 4.06
C ASP A 153 -1.14 1.34 2.72
N PHE A 154 0.04 1.63 2.14
CA PHE A 154 0.48 1.02 0.87
C PHE A 154 1.94 0.59 0.94
N THR A 155 2.20 -0.60 0.40
CA THR A 155 3.55 -1.19 0.36
C THR A 155 3.95 -1.51 -1.07
N PHE A 156 5.07 -0.90 -1.50
CA PHE A 156 5.76 -1.21 -2.74
C PHE A 156 6.96 -2.11 -2.47
N MET A 157 7.34 -2.95 -3.42
CA MET A 157 8.51 -3.81 -3.27
C MET A 157 9.25 -4.02 -4.59
N GLU A 158 10.57 -3.80 -4.55
CA GLU A 158 11.44 -4.08 -5.69
C GLU A 158 11.57 -5.59 -5.91
N GLU A 159 11.41 -6.04 -7.15
CA GLU A 159 11.24 -7.47 -7.47
C GLU A 159 12.51 -8.31 -7.31
N LYS A 160 13.69 -7.72 -7.52
CA LYS A 160 14.97 -8.45 -7.58
C LYS A 160 15.75 -8.41 -6.28
N THR A 161 15.70 -7.27 -5.58
CA THR A 161 16.53 -6.98 -4.41
C THR A 161 15.72 -6.83 -3.13
N GLY A 162 14.41 -6.59 -3.24
CA GLY A 162 13.50 -6.50 -2.11
C GLY A 162 13.31 -7.85 -1.41
N HIS A 163 13.41 -7.85 -0.08
CA HIS A 163 13.16 -9.02 0.77
C HIS A 163 12.34 -8.62 1.98
N LEU A 164 11.09 -9.07 2.04
CA LEU A 164 10.16 -8.79 3.13
C LEU A 164 9.81 -10.09 3.88
N PHE A 165 10.12 -10.17 5.18
CA PHE A 165 9.84 -11.37 5.98
C PHE A 165 9.85 -11.07 7.48
N VAL A 166 8.99 -11.72 8.24
CA VAL A 166 9.07 -11.74 9.71
C VAL A 166 10.11 -12.78 10.14
N ASN A 167 9.98 -14.00 9.62
CA ASN A 167 10.94 -15.07 9.83
C ASN A 167 11.65 -15.37 8.51
N SER A 168 12.98 -15.44 8.55
CA SER A 168 13.77 -15.80 7.36
C SER A 168 13.26 -17.10 6.73
N PRO A 169 13.17 -17.21 5.39
CA PRO A 169 12.75 -18.44 4.70
C PRO A 169 13.50 -19.70 5.20
N ASN A 170 14.77 -19.56 5.52
CA ASN A 170 15.60 -20.65 6.03
C ASN A 170 15.29 -21.07 7.48
N ALA A 171 14.61 -20.24 8.24
CA ALA A 171 14.21 -20.52 9.62
C ALA A 171 12.82 -21.17 9.72
N LEU A 172 12.08 -21.24 8.61
CA LEU A 172 10.73 -21.82 8.59
C LEU A 172 10.77 -23.33 8.66
N ALA A 173 10.00 -23.91 9.59
CA ALA A 173 9.88 -25.35 9.72
C ALA A 173 9.34 -25.98 8.42
N GLY A 174 10.07 -26.98 7.91
CA GLY A 174 9.71 -27.66 6.66
C GLY A 174 10.26 -27.03 5.39
N ASN A 175 10.60 -25.75 5.39
CA ASN A 175 11.03 -25.04 4.17
C ASN A 175 12.40 -25.48 3.63
N TYR A 176 13.19 -26.20 4.43
CA TYR A 176 14.44 -26.80 3.97
C TYR A 176 14.24 -27.84 2.83
N ALA A 177 13.06 -28.42 2.75
CA ALA A 177 12.70 -29.38 1.69
C ALA A 177 12.13 -28.66 0.44
N GLU A 178 11.26 -27.70 0.64
CA GLU A 178 10.56 -26.97 -0.44
C GLU A 178 11.42 -25.83 -1.00
N LYS A 179 12.31 -25.25 -0.18
CA LYS A 179 13.17 -24.10 -0.53
C LYS A 179 12.37 -22.92 -1.14
N LEU A 180 11.17 -22.71 -0.61
CA LEU A 180 10.33 -21.61 -1.05
C LEU A 180 10.91 -20.27 -0.58
N ASP A 181 11.05 -19.32 -1.48
CA ASP A 181 11.44 -17.96 -1.12
C ASP A 181 10.23 -17.14 -0.66
N THR A 182 9.92 -17.28 0.62
CA THR A 182 8.82 -16.55 1.26
C THR A 182 9.12 -15.08 1.51
N SER A 183 10.33 -14.62 1.17
CA SER A 183 10.71 -13.20 1.30
C SER A 183 10.60 -12.42 -0.02
N SER A 184 10.36 -13.10 -1.14
CA SER A 184 10.33 -12.48 -2.47
C SER A 184 9.11 -11.58 -2.67
N ALA A 185 9.23 -10.58 -3.54
CA ALA A 185 8.16 -9.67 -3.91
C ALA A 185 6.92 -10.42 -4.40
N LYS A 186 7.11 -11.42 -5.26
CA LYS A 186 6.03 -12.26 -5.77
C LYS A 186 5.25 -12.95 -4.64
N PHE A 187 5.95 -13.61 -3.70
CA PHE A 187 5.29 -14.30 -2.59
C PHE A 187 4.52 -13.32 -1.70
N GLN A 188 5.10 -12.16 -1.39
CA GLN A 188 4.48 -11.17 -0.52
C GLN A 188 3.30 -10.44 -1.19
N ALA A 189 3.35 -10.24 -2.51
CA ALA A 189 2.22 -9.73 -3.28
C ALA A 189 1.07 -10.74 -3.34
N GLU A 190 1.35 -12.01 -3.62
CA GLU A 190 0.35 -13.10 -3.60
C GLU A 190 -0.25 -13.33 -2.19
N ALA A 191 0.50 -12.99 -1.13
CA ALA A 191 0.03 -13.05 0.26
C ALA A 191 -0.76 -11.80 0.70
N GLY A 192 -0.83 -10.74 -0.12
CA GLY A 192 -1.55 -9.51 0.17
C GLY A 192 -0.87 -8.56 1.15
N VAL A 193 0.43 -8.77 1.42
CA VAL A 193 1.23 -7.86 2.26
C VAL A 193 1.78 -6.70 1.43
N VAL A 194 2.16 -6.98 0.18
CA VAL A 194 2.67 -6.00 -0.78
C VAL A 194 1.56 -5.64 -1.77
N ASP A 195 1.36 -4.35 -1.98
CA ASP A 195 0.33 -3.82 -2.87
C ASP A 195 0.82 -3.72 -4.32
N PHE A 196 2.08 -3.32 -4.50
CA PHE A 196 2.67 -3.05 -5.81
C PHE A 196 4.09 -3.61 -5.90
N THR A 197 4.42 -4.23 -7.03
CA THR A 197 5.77 -4.72 -7.33
C THR A 197 6.31 -4.10 -8.61
N GLY A 198 7.62 -4.04 -8.75
CA GLY A 198 8.27 -3.54 -9.96
C GLY A 198 9.75 -3.28 -9.74
N ASP A 199 10.39 -2.71 -10.74
CA ASP A 199 11.74 -2.17 -10.61
C ASP A 199 11.74 -0.79 -9.92
N GLU A 200 12.92 -0.24 -9.65
CA GLU A 200 13.05 1.04 -8.93
C GLU A 200 12.35 2.22 -9.65
N GLU A 201 12.31 2.24 -10.98
CA GLU A 201 11.65 3.27 -11.76
C GLU A 201 10.12 3.12 -11.68
N THR A 202 9.62 1.91 -11.84
CA THR A 202 8.18 1.58 -11.69
C THR A 202 7.67 1.97 -10.30
N ILE A 203 8.44 1.65 -9.25
CA ILE A 203 8.09 2.01 -7.87
C ILE A 203 8.06 3.53 -7.69
N ALA A 204 9.08 4.24 -8.19
CA ALA A 204 9.13 5.70 -8.06
C ALA A 204 7.93 6.36 -8.76
N ASN A 205 7.60 5.92 -9.98
CA ASN A 205 6.43 6.42 -10.72
C ASN A 205 5.11 6.06 -10.01
N GLY A 206 4.98 4.83 -9.49
CA GLY A 206 3.81 4.40 -8.74
C GLY A 206 3.59 5.21 -7.45
N ILE A 207 4.64 5.51 -6.69
CA ILE A 207 4.57 6.39 -5.51
C ILE A 207 4.13 7.80 -5.92
N ARG A 208 4.72 8.37 -6.98
CA ARG A 208 4.35 9.70 -7.47
C ARG A 208 2.88 9.74 -7.90
N GLN A 209 2.42 8.73 -8.64
CA GLN A 209 1.03 8.60 -9.05
C GLN A 209 0.10 8.50 -7.85
N LEU A 210 0.40 7.63 -6.89
CA LEU A 210 -0.43 7.43 -5.71
C LEU A 210 -0.56 8.70 -4.86
N VAL A 211 0.55 9.42 -4.63
CA VAL A 211 0.53 10.72 -3.91
C VAL A 211 -0.28 11.77 -4.66
N SER A 212 -0.32 11.72 -5.99
CA SER A 212 -1.08 12.70 -6.79
C SER A 212 -2.58 12.50 -6.74
N ILE A 213 -3.04 11.27 -6.50
CA ILE A 213 -4.47 10.94 -6.46
C ILE A 213 -5.05 10.82 -5.04
N LEU A 214 -4.20 10.65 -4.02
CA LEU A 214 -4.68 10.54 -2.64
C LEU A 214 -4.83 11.91 -1.97
N PRO A 215 -5.77 12.07 -1.04
CA PRO A 215 -5.80 13.20 -0.13
C PRO A 215 -4.50 13.32 0.66
N ALA A 216 -4.04 14.52 0.94
CA ALA A 216 -2.84 14.73 1.75
C ALA A 216 -3.02 14.26 3.20
N ASN A 217 -4.24 14.31 3.70
CA ASN A 217 -4.64 13.88 5.05
C ASN A 217 -6.16 13.68 5.10
N ASN A 218 -6.67 13.25 6.24
CA ASN A 218 -8.10 12.96 6.47
C ASN A 218 -9.01 14.19 6.59
N GLU A 219 -8.48 15.41 6.43
CA GLU A 219 -9.25 16.67 6.46
C GLU A 219 -9.25 17.37 5.08
N THR A 220 -8.56 16.80 4.08
CA THR A 220 -8.44 17.36 2.73
C THR A 220 -9.07 16.45 1.70
N GLU A 221 -9.65 17.03 0.66
CA GLU A 221 -10.14 16.29 -0.50
C GLU A 221 -9.01 16.14 -1.54
N ALA A 222 -8.98 15.00 -2.25
CA ALA A 222 -8.15 14.81 -3.42
C ALA A 222 -8.94 15.29 -4.66
N PHE A 223 -8.44 16.33 -5.28
CA PHE A 223 -9.04 16.88 -6.49
C PHE A 223 -7.93 17.26 -7.47
N ALA A 224 -8.09 16.88 -8.73
CA ALA A 224 -7.25 17.27 -9.84
C ALA A 224 -8.08 18.01 -10.90
N ASP A 225 -7.44 18.90 -11.67
CA ASP A 225 -8.09 19.48 -12.83
C ASP A 225 -8.39 18.39 -13.86
N CYS A 226 -9.64 18.29 -14.30
CA CYS A 226 -10.08 17.31 -15.30
C CYS A 226 -10.36 18.01 -16.62
N GLU A 227 -9.74 17.54 -17.71
CA GLU A 227 -9.99 17.98 -19.09
C GLU A 227 -10.74 16.90 -19.91
N ASP A 228 -11.09 15.75 -19.32
CA ASP A 228 -11.77 14.65 -19.97
C ASP A 228 -13.23 15.00 -20.31
N ASP A 229 -13.76 14.44 -21.40
CA ASP A 229 -15.18 14.60 -21.76
C ASP A 229 -16.07 13.66 -20.94
N LEU A 230 -16.65 14.17 -19.89
CA LEU A 230 -17.57 13.44 -19.00
C LEU A 230 -18.83 12.90 -19.73
N ASN A 231 -19.08 13.30 -20.98
CA ASN A 231 -20.17 12.78 -21.81
C ASN A 231 -19.69 11.74 -22.83
N ARG A 232 -18.44 11.34 -22.80
CA ARG A 232 -17.94 10.26 -23.68
C ARG A 232 -18.66 8.94 -23.41
N VAL A 233 -18.84 8.15 -24.44
CA VAL A 233 -19.55 6.88 -24.35
C VAL A 233 -18.53 5.76 -24.14
N CYS A 234 -18.65 5.04 -23.03
CA CYS A 234 -17.90 3.80 -22.75
C CYS A 234 -18.56 2.66 -23.52
N ALA A 235 -18.15 2.46 -24.79
CA ALA A 235 -18.83 1.55 -25.70
C ALA A 235 -18.61 0.07 -25.36
N ASP A 236 -17.44 -0.26 -24.80
CA ASP A 236 -17.00 -1.62 -24.56
C ASP A 236 -17.31 -2.15 -23.15
N MET A 237 -17.91 -1.32 -22.30
CA MET A 237 -18.25 -1.61 -20.90
C MET A 237 -18.93 -2.98 -20.72
N ALA A 238 -19.86 -3.35 -21.60
CA ALA A 238 -20.57 -4.63 -21.48
C ALA A 238 -19.67 -5.85 -21.75
N ALA A 239 -18.62 -5.69 -22.53
CA ALA A 239 -17.63 -6.75 -22.80
C ALA A 239 -16.56 -6.81 -21.68
N GLU A 240 -16.23 -5.68 -21.11
CA GLU A 240 -15.18 -5.51 -20.12
C GLU A 240 -15.60 -5.86 -18.69
N ILE A 241 -16.90 -5.83 -18.41
CA ILE A 241 -17.43 -6.00 -17.04
C ILE A 241 -17.03 -7.33 -16.37
N ALA A 242 -16.62 -8.33 -17.13
CA ALA A 242 -16.09 -9.57 -16.60
C ALA A 242 -14.70 -9.39 -15.93
N ASP A 243 -13.92 -8.42 -16.43
CA ASP A 243 -12.73 -7.89 -15.80
C ASP A 243 -12.98 -6.41 -15.42
N PRO A 244 -13.50 -6.15 -14.24
CA PRO A 244 -13.89 -4.79 -13.87
C PRO A 244 -12.72 -3.80 -13.80
N ALA A 245 -11.47 -4.25 -13.83
CA ALA A 245 -10.32 -3.35 -13.93
C ALA A 245 -10.33 -2.59 -15.27
N LEU A 246 -10.69 -3.25 -16.37
CA LEU A 246 -10.85 -2.63 -17.69
C LEU A 246 -12.01 -1.63 -17.68
N ALA A 247 -13.18 -2.06 -17.19
CA ALA A 247 -14.35 -1.21 -17.10
C ALA A 247 -14.14 0.02 -16.20
N LEU A 248 -13.41 -0.13 -15.09
CA LEU A 248 -13.04 0.96 -14.18
C LEU A 248 -12.08 1.94 -14.85
N SER A 249 -11.12 1.44 -15.62
CA SER A 249 -10.24 2.28 -16.42
C SER A 249 -11.04 3.06 -17.47
N ASP A 250 -11.98 2.41 -18.17
CA ASP A 250 -12.78 3.04 -19.22
C ASP A 250 -13.70 4.17 -18.71
N ILE A 251 -14.22 4.09 -17.49
CA ILE A 251 -15.04 5.16 -16.88
C ILE A 251 -14.23 6.24 -16.18
N SER A 252 -12.95 6.03 -15.95
CA SER A 252 -12.07 6.96 -15.23
C SER A 252 -11.55 8.07 -16.14
N ASP A 253 -11.32 9.25 -15.59
CA ASP A 253 -10.65 10.35 -16.28
C ASP A 253 -9.30 9.87 -16.82
N ASP A 254 -9.01 10.18 -18.09
CA ASP A 254 -7.77 9.77 -18.79
C ASP A 254 -7.47 8.27 -18.71
N ASN A 255 -8.48 7.43 -18.51
CA ASN A 255 -8.38 5.98 -18.29
C ASN A 255 -7.49 5.60 -17.09
N LEU A 256 -7.42 6.43 -16.08
CA LEU A 256 -6.61 6.20 -14.90
C LEU A 256 -7.26 5.13 -14.00
N PHE A 257 -6.60 3.99 -13.83
CA PHE A 257 -6.97 3.02 -12.81
C PHE A 257 -5.73 2.53 -12.06
N VAL A 258 -5.72 2.68 -10.75
CA VAL A 258 -4.65 2.21 -9.86
C VAL A 258 -5.18 1.03 -9.06
N GLU A 259 -4.98 -0.20 -9.57
CA GLU A 259 -5.40 -1.43 -8.88
C GLU A 259 -4.47 -1.70 -7.69
N VAL A 260 -5.03 -1.80 -6.50
CA VAL A 260 -4.33 -2.11 -5.25
C VAL A 260 -4.39 -3.61 -4.99
N LYS A 261 -3.26 -4.24 -4.64
CA LYS A 261 -3.17 -5.70 -4.38
C LYS A 261 -3.65 -6.55 -5.57
N ALA A 262 -3.23 -6.18 -6.78
CA ALA A 262 -3.65 -6.89 -8.01
C ALA A 262 -3.31 -8.39 -7.98
N GLU A 263 -2.22 -8.79 -7.32
CA GLU A 263 -1.78 -10.19 -7.22
C GLU A 263 -2.45 -10.99 -6.10
N PHE A 264 -3.12 -10.32 -5.16
CA PHE A 264 -3.82 -10.96 -4.04
C PHE A 264 -5.33 -10.99 -4.27
N ALA A 265 -5.98 -12.14 -4.01
CA ALA A 265 -7.42 -12.31 -4.16
C ALA A 265 -7.93 -11.65 -5.47
N LYS A 266 -7.42 -12.14 -6.60
CA LYS A 266 -7.61 -11.53 -7.94
C LYS A 266 -9.09 -11.45 -8.37
N GLU A 267 -9.95 -12.27 -7.79
CA GLU A 267 -11.40 -12.25 -7.99
C GLU A 267 -12.09 -11.03 -7.35
N MET A 268 -11.37 -10.31 -6.49
CA MET A 268 -11.81 -9.06 -5.88
C MET A 268 -10.90 -7.93 -6.32
N VAL A 269 -11.40 -7.02 -7.12
CA VAL A 269 -10.69 -5.81 -7.57
C VAL A 269 -10.89 -4.71 -6.54
N THR A 270 -9.80 -4.06 -6.14
CA THR A 270 -9.80 -2.84 -5.33
C THR A 270 -8.83 -1.84 -5.95
N GLY A 271 -9.18 -0.58 -6.00
CA GLY A 271 -8.31 0.43 -6.60
C GLY A 271 -8.95 1.81 -6.65
N PHE A 272 -8.23 2.74 -7.21
CA PHE A 272 -8.66 4.13 -7.35
C PHE A 272 -8.90 4.50 -8.81
N ILE A 273 -9.98 5.20 -9.05
CA ILE A 273 -10.31 5.90 -10.30
C ILE A 273 -10.44 7.40 -10.01
N GLN A 274 -10.48 8.20 -11.06
CA GLN A 274 -10.86 9.61 -10.97
C GLN A 274 -12.09 9.87 -11.83
N VAL A 275 -13.00 10.68 -11.33
CA VAL A 275 -14.18 11.13 -12.08
C VAL A 275 -14.38 12.61 -11.79
N ASP A 276 -14.34 13.43 -12.84
CA ASP A 276 -14.36 14.90 -12.74
C ASP A 276 -13.28 15.43 -11.77
N GLY A 277 -12.07 14.85 -11.86
CA GLY A 277 -10.95 15.18 -11.00
C GLY A 277 -11.02 14.65 -9.57
N SER A 278 -12.15 14.09 -9.14
CA SER A 278 -12.33 13.55 -7.79
C SER A 278 -11.89 12.11 -7.72
N THR A 279 -11.09 11.77 -6.71
CA THR A 279 -10.67 10.38 -6.46
C THR A 279 -11.79 9.56 -5.85
N ILE A 280 -12.05 8.39 -6.42
CA ILE A 280 -13.07 7.43 -5.99
C ILE A 280 -12.41 6.07 -5.77
N GLY A 281 -12.67 5.45 -4.63
CA GLY A 281 -12.32 4.06 -4.36
C GLY A 281 -13.29 3.11 -5.05
N ALA A 282 -12.77 2.11 -5.75
CA ALA A 282 -13.58 1.11 -6.43
C ALA A 282 -13.39 -0.28 -5.81
N VAL A 283 -14.49 -1.01 -5.63
CA VAL A 283 -14.51 -2.42 -5.17
C VAL A 283 -15.38 -3.22 -6.11
N ALA A 284 -14.83 -4.24 -6.77
CA ALA A 284 -15.56 -4.95 -7.80
C ALA A 284 -15.31 -6.46 -7.79
N ASN A 285 -16.33 -7.26 -8.15
CA ASN A 285 -16.20 -8.70 -8.33
C ASN A 285 -15.73 -9.01 -9.75
N ARG A 286 -14.59 -9.70 -9.89
CA ARG A 286 -14.02 -10.13 -11.17
C ARG A 286 -14.39 -11.57 -11.44
N THR A 287 -14.81 -11.87 -12.69
CA THR A 287 -15.10 -13.23 -13.14
C THR A 287 -14.16 -13.72 -14.24
N ALA A 288 -13.46 -12.82 -14.91
CA ALA A 288 -12.40 -13.15 -15.85
C ALA A 288 -11.23 -12.17 -15.69
N LEU A 289 -10.02 -12.62 -15.96
CA LEU A 289 -8.83 -11.79 -16.08
C LEU A 289 -8.32 -11.87 -17.51
N PHE A 290 -8.05 -10.73 -18.13
CA PHE A 290 -7.48 -10.66 -19.47
C PHE A 290 -6.03 -10.19 -19.39
N ASP A 291 -5.20 -10.68 -20.30
CA ASP A 291 -3.82 -10.25 -20.46
C ASP A 291 -3.72 -9.00 -21.36
N GLU A 292 -2.49 -8.50 -21.52
CA GLU A 292 -2.19 -7.32 -22.37
C GLU A 292 -2.58 -7.51 -23.85
N ASN A 293 -2.77 -8.73 -24.33
CA ASN A 293 -3.20 -9.05 -25.69
C ASN A 293 -4.74 -9.17 -25.80
N GLY A 294 -5.46 -9.00 -24.68
CA GLY A 294 -6.89 -9.20 -24.61
C GLY A 294 -7.30 -10.69 -24.58
N GLU A 295 -6.35 -11.60 -24.34
CA GLU A 295 -6.64 -13.01 -24.17
C GLU A 295 -6.98 -13.31 -22.71
N LYS A 296 -7.99 -14.17 -22.51
CA LYS A 296 -8.41 -14.55 -21.17
C LYS A 296 -7.37 -15.45 -20.50
N SER A 297 -6.78 -14.94 -19.40
CA SER A 297 -5.73 -15.62 -18.64
C SER A 297 -6.24 -16.41 -17.43
N ALA A 298 -7.38 -16.03 -16.85
CA ALA A 298 -8.01 -16.74 -15.73
C ALA A 298 -9.53 -16.56 -15.69
N ASP A 299 -10.20 -17.54 -15.07
CA ASP A 299 -11.62 -17.51 -14.73
C ASP A 299 -11.80 -17.55 -13.21
N PHE A 300 -12.76 -16.80 -12.71
CA PHE A 300 -13.15 -16.80 -11.31
C PHE A 300 -14.66 -17.04 -11.16
N ASP A 301 -15.04 -17.77 -10.12
CA ASP A 301 -16.43 -17.86 -9.74
C ASP A 301 -16.97 -16.55 -9.19
N ALA A 302 -18.22 -16.22 -9.50
CA ALA A 302 -18.89 -15.04 -8.94
C ALA A 302 -19.30 -15.28 -7.47
N VAL A 303 -18.33 -15.50 -6.59
CA VAL A 303 -18.52 -15.77 -5.15
C VAL A 303 -17.59 -14.92 -4.29
N LEU A 304 -18.02 -14.60 -3.09
CA LEU A 304 -17.16 -13.97 -2.10
C LEU A 304 -16.24 -15.02 -1.46
N THR A 305 -14.95 -14.77 -1.52
CA THR A 305 -13.91 -15.56 -0.84
C THR A 305 -13.52 -14.93 0.49
N VAL A 306 -12.78 -15.66 1.29
CA VAL A 306 -12.23 -15.14 2.57
C VAL A 306 -11.26 -14.00 2.31
N ASP A 307 -10.32 -14.22 1.40
CA ASP A 307 -9.24 -13.28 1.11
C ASP A 307 -9.78 -12.03 0.39
N GLY A 308 -10.71 -12.21 -0.57
CA GLY A 308 -11.39 -11.12 -1.26
C GLY A 308 -12.22 -10.25 -0.32
N ALA A 309 -12.90 -10.87 0.66
CA ALA A 309 -13.68 -10.13 1.65
C ALA A 309 -12.79 -9.31 2.60
N TYR A 310 -11.62 -9.82 3.00
CA TYR A 310 -10.65 -9.05 3.79
C TYR A 310 -10.04 -7.91 2.98
N LYS A 311 -9.57 -8.18 1.74
CA LYS A 311 -9.03 -7.18 0.81
C LYS A 311 -9.99 -5.99 0.65
N ALA A 312 -11.24 -6.27 0.33
CA ALA A 312 -12.26 -5.25 0.15
C ALA A 312 -12.55 -4.48 1.46
N ALA A 313 -12.65 -5.16 2.60
CA ALA A 313 -12.92 -4.53 3.89
C ALA A 313 -11.81 -3.56 4.30
N ASP A 314 -10.56 -3.95 4.16
CA ASP A 314 -9.41 -3.11 4.50
C ASP A 314 -9.34 -1.88 3.57
N PHE A 315 -9.60 -2.06 2.27
CA PHE A 315 -9.64 -0.97 1.30
C PHE A 315 -10.78 0.03 1.59
N ILE A 316 -11.98 -0.44 1.93
CA ILE A 316 -13.12 0.43 2.29
C ILE A 316 -12.81 1.22 3.56
N ASN A 317 -12.19 0.60 4.56
CA ASN A 317 -11.78 1.30 5.78
C ASN A 317 -10.75 2.40 5.49
N PHE A 318 -9.83 2.18 4.54
CA PHE A 318 -8.94 3.23 4.06
C PHE A 318 -9.72 4.36 3.41
N CYS A 319 -10.62 4.07 2.49
CA CYS A 319 -11.44 5.08 1.84
C CYS A 319 -12.26 5.91 2.85
N ASP A 320 -12.87 5.26 3.84
CA ASP A 320 -13.64 5.93 4.90
C ASP A 320 -12.75 6.85 5.77
N ALA A 321 -11.53 6.41 6.09
CA ALA A 321 -10.59 7.19 6.88
C ALA A 321 -10.12 8.48 6.19
N TYR A 322 -10.09 8.49 4.87
CA TYR A 322 -9.61 9.62 4.05
C TYR A 322 -10.73 10.32 3.24
N ASP A 323 -11.97 10.10 3.63
CA ASP A 323 -13.17 10.73 3.03
C ASP A 323 -13.31 10.50 1.52
N ILE A 324 -12.82 9.34 1.02
CA ILE A 324 -12.86 8.92 -0.39
C ILE A 324 -14.18 8.19 -0.66
N PRO A 325 -15.04 8.68 -1.60
CA PRO A 325 -16.26 7.99 -2.00
C PRO A 325 -16.00 6.59 -2.55
N VAL A 326 -16.94 5.67 -2.41
CA VAL A 326 -16.79 4.27 -2.84
C VAL A 326 -17.80 3.88 -3.91
N LEU A 327 -17.29 3.39 -5.04
CA LEU A 327 -18.06 2.73 -6.11
C LEU A 327 -17.92 1.21 -5.97
N SER A 328 -19.04 0.49 -5.95
CA SER A 328 -19.04 -0.97 -5.97
C SER A 328 -19.62 -1.48 -7.28
N LEU A 329 -18.92 -2.39 -7.96
CA LEU A 329 -19.42 -3.15 -9.10
C LEU A 329 -19.72 -4.59 -8.64
N THR A 330 -21.01 -4.90 -8.45
CA THR A 330 -21.44 -6.15 -7.82
C THR A 330 -21.80 -7.20 -8.85
N ASN A 331 -21.11 -8.35 -8.78
CA ASN A 331 -21.45 -9.57 -9.49
C ASN A 331 -21.20 -10.76 -8.56
N VAL A 332 -22.22 -11.18 -7.80
CA VAL A 332 -22.06 -12.19 -6.75
C VAL A 332 -23.28 -13.07 -6.61
N ARG A 333 -23.08 -14.41 -6.65
CA ARG A 333 -24.14 -15.41 -6.48
C ARG A 333 -24.12 -16.13 -5.13
N GLY A 334 -23.04 -15.98 -4.34
CA GLY A 334 -22.89 -16.69 -3.08
C GLY A 334 -21.54 -16.50 -2.42
N TYR A 335 -21.21 -17.39 -1.53
CA TYR A 335 -19.91 -17.48 -0.85
C TYR A 335 -19.14 -18.68 -1.36
N ALA A 336 -17.80 -18.63 -1.30
CA ALA A 336 -16.96 -19.78 -1.61
C ALA A 336 -17.32 -20.97 -0.69
N ALA A 337 -17.65 -22.11 -1.31
CA ALA A 337 -18.24 -23.28 -0.64
C ALA A 337 -17.25 -24.44 -0.57
N ASP A 338 -16.14 -24.24 0.16
CA ASP A 338 -15.14 -25.26 0.44
C ASP A 338 -14.79 -25.31 1.94
N VAL A 339 -14.17 -26.42 2.39
CA VAL A 339 -13.86 -26.67 3.81
C VAL A 339 -12.89 -25.63 4.39
N ARG A 340 -11.98 -25.09 3.55
CA ARG A 340 -11.03 -24.03 3.99
C ARG A 340 -11.77 -22.74 4.23
N SER A 341 -12.60 -22.33 3.29
CA SER A 341 -13.40 -21.11 3.37
C SER A 341 -14.37 -21.17 4.53
N GLU A 342 -15.08 -22.31 4.75
CA GLU A 342 -16.07 -22.44 5.82
C GLU A 342 -15.50 -22.16 7.22
N LYS A 343 -14.19 -22.34 7.43
CA LYS A 343 -13.54 -22.04 8.72
C LYS A 343 -13.55 -20.56 9.09
N SER A 344 -13.60 -19.66 8.11
CA SER A 344 -13.36 -18.22 8.32
C SER A 344 -14.25 -17.29 7.49
N ILE A 345 -15.00 -17.80 6.51
CA ILE A 345 -15.82 -16.97 5.61
C ILE A 345 -16.84 -16.11 6.38
N ALA A 346 -17.49 -16.64 7.37
CA ALA A 346 -18.46 -15.89 8.18
C ALA A 346 -17.81 -14.67 8.87
N LYS A 347 -16.55 -14.80 9.33
CA LYS A 347 -15.82 -13.70 9.95
C LYS A 347 -15.33 -12.68 8.92
N ALA A 348 -14.86 -13.15 7.78
CA ALA A 348 -14.37 -12.28 6.69
C ALA A 348 -15.53 -11.42 6.13
N VAL A 349 -16.66 -12.06 5.79
CA VAL A 349 -17.82 -11.31 5.26
C VAL A 349 -18.47 -10.42 6.30
N ALA A 350 -18.39 -10.77 7.60
CA ALA A 350 -18.82 -9.87 8.67
C ALA A 350 -17.96 -8.59 8.73
N LYS A 351 -16.64 -8.69 8.51
CA LYS A 351 -15.78 -7.51 8.40
C LYS A 351 -16.14 -6.66 7.19
N LEU A 352 -16.35 -7.27 6.03
CA LEU A 352 -16.76 -6.55 4.82
C LEU A 352 -18.11 -5.84 5.01
N THR A 353 -19.09 -6.57 5.60
CA THR A 353 -20.39 -5.98 5.96
C THR A 353 -20.23 -4.79 6.91
N TYR A 354 -19.38 -4.93 7.92
CA TYR A 354 -19.10 -3.86 8.86
C TYR A 354 -18.45 -2.65 8.18
N ALA A 355 -17.45 -2.88 7.31
CA ALA A 355 -16.78 -1.81 6.60
C ALA A 355 -17.77 -0.99 5.75
N PHE A 356 -18.59 -1.63 4.91
CA PHE A 356 -19.60 -0.92 4.14
C PHE A 356 -20.68 -0.24 4.99
N ALA A 357 -21.17 -0.90 6.02
CA ALA A 357 -22.25 -0.36 6.85
C ALA A 357 -21.79 0.82 7.73
N ASN A 358 -20.52 0.81 8.15
CA ASN A 358 -19.97 1.81 9.06
C ASN A 358 -19.33 2.99 8.32
N ALA A 359 -18.91 2.81 7.07
CA ALA A 359 -18.34 3.88 6.27
C ALA A 359 -19.32 5.05 6.09
N ASN A 360 -18.84 6.27 6.37
CA ASN A 360 -19.62 7.51 6.29
C ASN A 360 -19.55 8.18 4.92
N VAL A 361 -18.59 7.79 4.09
CA VAL A 361 -18.41 8.32 2.73
C VAL A 361 -19.59 8.01 1.81
N PRO A 362 -19.81 8.81 0.76
CA PRO A 362 -20.76 8.47 -0.30
C PRO A 362 -20.49 7.10 -0.90
N LYS A 363 -21.52 6.30 -1.08
CA LYS A 363 -21.41 4.94 -1.63
C LYS A 363 -22.40 4.75 -2.76
N VAL A 364 -21.91 4.24 -3.89
CA VAL A 364 -22.72 3.85 -5.04
C VAL A 364 -22.51 2.37 -5.32
N ASN A 365 -23.59 1.64 -5.61
CA ASN A 365 -23.52 0.25 -6.02
C ASN A 365 -24.16 0.06 -7.38
N VAL A 366 -23.41 -0.48 -8.33
CA VAL A 366 -23.88 -0.89 -9.65
C VAL A 366 -23.88 -2.40 -9.73
N ILE A 367 -25.03 -3.00 -10.02
CA ILE A 367 -25.14 -4.45 -10.23
C ILE A 367 -24.77 -4.73 -11.69
N THR A 368 -23.67 -5.43 -11.88
CA THR A 368 -23.10 -5.72 -13.21
C THR A 368 -23.36 -7.14 -13.70
N GLY A 369 -23.89 -7.99 -12.82
CA GLY A 369 -24.22 -9.38 -13.12
C GLY A 369 -25.15 -9.98 -12.09
N GLU A 370 -24.73 -11.05 -11.44
CA GLU A 370 -25.51 -11.74 -10.41
C GLU A 370 -25.52 -10.94 -9.09
N ALA A 371 -26.66 -10.99 -8.40
CA ALA A 371 -26.83 -10.32 -7.08
C ALA A 371 -27.78 -11.14 -6.20
N TYR A 372 -27.29 -12.23 -5.62
CA TYR A 372 -28.12 -13.19 -4.91
C TYR A 372 -27.84 -13.30 -3.41
N GLY A 373 -28.92 -13.44 -2.66
CA GLY A 373 -28.91 -13.83 -1.26
C GLY A 373 -28.13 -12.89 -0.35
N SER A 374 -27.58 -13.43 0.74
CA SER A 374 -26.81 -12.68 1.71
C SER A 374 -25.45 -12.21 1.18
N ALA A 375 -24.90 -12.83 0.14
CA ALA A 375 -23.68 -12.37 -0.49
C ALA A 375 -23.86 -11.00 -1.16
N TYR A 376 -24.99 -10.79 -1.87
CA TYR A 376 -25.36 -9.47 -2.36
C TYR A 376 -25.55 -8.47 -1.21
N VAL A 377 -26.20 -8.89 -0.12
CA VAL A 377 -26.40 -8.00 1.04
C VAL A 377 -25.07 -7.51 1.60
N THR A 378 -24.03 -8.34 1.57
CA THR A 378 -22.67 -8.01 2.03
C THR A 378 -21.96 -6.99 1.11
N MET A 379 -22.29 -7.00 -0.19
CA MET A 379 -21.65 -6.16 -1.22
C MET A 379 -22.39 -4.82 -1.39
N ASN A 380 -22.24 -3.90 -0.43
CA ASN A 380 -22.77 -2.54 -0.51
C ASN A 380 -24.24 -2.46 -0.98
N SER A 381 -25.10 -3.32 -0.44
CA SER A 381 -26.53 -3.34 -0.80
C SER A 381 -27.26 -2.08 -0.34
N LYS A 382 -28.49 -1.89 -0.83
CA LYS A 382 -29.37 -0.77 -0.43
C LYS A 382 -29.44 -0.56 1.08
N ALA A 383 -29.33 -1.63 1.88
CA ALA A 383 -29.37 -1.55 3.34
C ALA A 383 -28.11 -0.96 3.96
N GLN A 384 -26.96 -1.05 3.23
CA GLN A 384 -25.64 -0.61 3.68
C GLN A 384 -25.21 0.75 3.10
N ILE A 385 -25.77 1.15 1.96
CA ILE A 385 -25.49 2.44 1.31
C ILE A 385 -25.78 3.62 2.26
N GLY A 386 -26.59 3.40 3.29
CA GLY A 386 -26.85 4.39 4.30
C GLY A 386 -27.74 5.53 3.78
N ARG A 387 -27.53 6.73 4.28
CA ARG A 387 -28.30 7.92 3.89
C ARG A 387 -27.65 8.58 2.67
N ALA A 388 -27.65 7.91 1.52
CA ALA A 388 -27.40 8.62 0.29
C ALA A 388 -28.56 9.62 0.11
N HIS A 389 -28.33 10.86 0.47
CA HIS A 389 -29.21 11.96 0.06
C HIS A 389 -28.88 12.24 -1.40
N VAL A 390 -29.68 11.68 -2.28
CA VAL A 390 -29.78 12.15 -3.66
C VAL A 390 -30.49 13.48 -3.65
#